data_c98cf26b9c6fddd7e6f0c3b7aa9583dc
#
_entry.id   c98cf26b9c6fddd7e6f0c3b7aa9583dc
#
_cell.length_a   1.000
_cell.length_b   1.000
_cell.length_c   1.000
_cell.angle_alpha   90.00
_cell.angle_beta   90.00
_cell.angle_gamma   90.00
#
_symmetry.space_group_name_H-M   'P 1'
#
loop_
_entity.id
_entity.type
_entity.pdbx_description
1 polymer ?
#
loop_
_entity_poly.entity_id
_entity_poly.type
_entity_poly.pdbx_seq_one_letter_code
_entity_poly.pdbx_strand_id
1 'polypeptide(L)'
;PLTVGGLPVFSRDWGVENGKAKPFDQVVTDIPIGSGPYKIGPVQFGKDITYVRDPQYWARDLNVRKGTANFDRILVKIYKDSTARLEALKAGEFDLMRFFSAGDWARRVNGKKFDTGELVKGEFKHKLPAGFQSYVLNTRRPFLQDVRVREALGLAVDYEWMNRQL
;
A
#
# COMPACT_ATOMS: atom_id res chain seq x y z
N PRO A 1 -11.41 -18.88 -1.47
CA PRO A 1 -12.42 -17.84 -1.81
C PRO A 1 -11.82 -16.42 -1.79
N LEU A 2 -11.06 -16.04 -0.74
CA LEU A 2 -10.44 -14.70 -0.64
C LEU A 2 -9.40 -14.45 -1.73
N THR A 3 -8.64 -15.45 -2.11
CA THR A 3 -7.63 -15.36 -3.19
C THR A 3 -8.28 -15.03 -4.53
N VAL A 4 -9.41 -15.65 -4.85
CA VAL A 4 -10.15 -15.40 -6.09
C VAL A 4 -10.73 -13.98 -6.09
N GLY A 5 -11.24 -13.50 -4.95
CA GLY A 5 -11.76 -12.13 -4.81
C GLY A 5 -10.67 -11.05 -4.89
N GLY A 6 -9.40 -11.41 -4.74
CA GLY A 6 -8.26 -10.51 -4.88
C GLY A 6 -7.64 -10.45 -6.28
N LEU A 7 -8.14 -11.25 -7.23
CA LEU A 7 -7.65 -11.20 -8.60
C LEU A 7 -8.08 -9.90 -9.28
N PRO A 8 -7.16 -9.19 -9.96
CA PRO A 8 -7.51 -8.00 -10.71
C PRO A 8 -8.39 -8.38 -11.91
N VAL A 9 -9.56 -7.72 -12.01
CA VAL A 9 -10.48 -7.86 -13.15
C VAL A 9 -10.40 -6.59 -13.97
N PHE A 10 -10.03 -6.73 -15.22
CA PHE A 10 -9.91 -5.61 -16.15
C PHE A 10 -11.16 -5.49 -17.04
N SER A 11 -11.53 -4.26 -17.42
CA SER A 11 -12.57 -4.03 -18.38
C SER A 11 -12.16 -4.56 -19.75
N ARG A 12 -13.08 -5.20 -20.44
CA ARG A 12 -12.88 -5.63 -21.84
C ARG A 12 -12.63 -4.45 -22.79
N ASP A 13 -13.11 -3.27 -22.41
CA ASP A 13 -13.00 -2.06 -23.24
C ASP A 13 -11.70 -1.29 -22.96
N TRP A 14 -10.89 -1.73 -22.00
CA TRP A 14 -9.57 -1.13 -21.75
C TRP A 14 -8.61 -1.45 -22.90
N GLY A 15 -8.01 -0.42 -23.47
CA GLY A 15 -7.10 -0.55 -24.61
C GLY A 15 -7.80 -0.81 -25.95
N VAL A 16 -9.13 -0.59 -26.04
CA VAL A 16 -9.85 -0.65 -27.32
C VAL A 16 -9.71 0.66 -28.07
N GLU A 17 -9.16 0.62 -29.27
CA GLU A 17 -9.02 1.74 -30.17
C GLU A 17 -9.63 1.39 -31.53
N ASN A 18 -10.53 2.24 -32.03
CA ASN A 18 -11.27 2.02 -33.29
C ASN A 18 -11.96 0.64 -33.37
N GLY A 19 -12.52 0.18 -32.25
CA GLY A 19 -13.23 -1.11 -32.14
C GLY A 19 -12.31 -2.35 -32.12
N LYS A 20 -10.98 -2.17 -32.06
CA LYS A 20 -10.00 -3.25 -31.96
C LYS A 20 -9.27 -3.19 -30.62
N ALA A 21 -9.19 -4.31 -29.91
CA ALA A 21 -8.42 -4.41 -28.68
C ALA A 21 -6.92 -4.47 -28.99
N LYS A 22 -6.15 -3.65 -28.30
CA LYS A 22 -4.68 -3.77 -28.28
C LYS A 22 -4.27 -5.07 -27.56
N PRO A 23 -3.13 -5.69 -27.90
CA PRO A 23 -2.52 -6.72 -27.07
C PRO A 23 -2.27 -6.22 -25.64
N PHE A 24 -2.41 -7.10 -24.66
CA PHE A 24 -2.36 -6.71 -23.24
C PHE A 24 -1.01 -6.06 -22.84
N ASP A 25 0.07 -6.48 -23.45
CA ASP A 25 1.41 -5.90 -23.26
C ASP A 25 1.57 -4.48 -23.82
N GLN A 26 0.66 -4.04 -24.69
CA GLN A 26 0.66 -2.71 -25.28
C GLN A 26 -0.24 -1.69 -24.59
N VAL A 27 -1.08 -2.13 -23.64
CA VAL A 27 -1.98 -1.22 -22.88
C VAL A 27 -1.36 -0.67 -21.60
N VAL A 28 -0.08 -0.92 -21.35
CA VAL A 28 0.61 -0.58 -20.09
C VAL A 28 0.57 0.92 -19.75
N THR A 29 0.53 1.77 -20.77
CA THR A 29 0.44 3.23 -20.60
C THR A 29 -0.97 3.78 -20.72
N ASP A 30 -1.93 2.96 -21.14
CA ASP A 30 -3.32 3.38 -21.27
C ASP A 30 -3.97 3.44 -19.89
N ILE A 31 -4.72 4.51 -19.61
CA ILE A 31 -5.41 4.66 -18.33
C ILE A 31 -6.45 3.55 -18.18
N PRO A 32 -6.36 2.71 -17.12
CA PRO A 32 -7.29 1.60 -16.95
C PRO A 32 -8.70 2.09 -16.60
N ILE A 33 -9.71 1.38 -17.10
CA ILE A 33 -11.10 1.60 -16.74
C ILE A 33 -11.38 0.89 -15.42
N GLY A 34 -11.50 1.66 -14.34
CA GLY A 34 -11.78 1.14 -12.99
C GLY A 34 -13.28 1.17 -12.67
N SER A 35 -13.69 0.29 -11.75
CA SER A 35 -15.05 0.25 -11.18
C SER A 35 -15.13 0.87 -9.78
N GLY A 36 -14.07 1.48 -9.31
CA GLY A 36 -13.96 2.09 -7.98
C GLY A 36 -14.52 3.52 -7.91
N PRO A 37 -14.53 4.11 -6.71
CA PRO A 37 -15.05 5.46 -6.50
C PRO A 37 -14.14 6.58 -7.02
N TYR A 38 -12.95 6.24 -7.49
CA TYR A 38 -12.00 7.17 -8.07
C TYR A 38 -11.55 6.72 -9.45
N LYS A 39 -11.43 7.68 -10.35
CA LYS A 39 -10.80 7.52 -11.66
C LYS A 39 -9.38 8.06 -11.62
N ILE A 40 -8.49 7.50 -12.43
CA ILE A 40 -7.15 8.04 -12.62
C ILE A 40 -7.29 9.32 -13.45
N GLY A 41 -6.81 10.43 -12.90
CA GLY A 41 -6.68 11.72 -13.56
C GLY A 41 -5.26 11.91 -14.13
N PRO A 42 -4.69 13.12 -14.06
CA PRO A 42 -3.34 13.37 -14.53
C PRO A 42 -2.31 12.45 -13.88
N VAL A 43 -1.38 11.94 -14.69
CA VAL A 43 -0.24 11.11 -14.28
C VAL A 43 1.03 11.75 -14.77
N GLN A 44 1.98 11.98 -13.85
CA GLN A 44 3.36 12.33 -14.18
C GLN A 44 4.24 11.14 -13.77
N PHE A 45 4.66 10.36 -14.75
CA PHE A 45 5.44 9.13 -14.51
C PHE A 45 6.67 9.41 -13.63
N GLY A 46 6.82 8.58 -12.60
CA GLY A 46 7.91 8.70 -11.62
C GLY A 46 7.75 9.86 -10.61
N LYS A 47 6.72 10.68 -10.70
CA LYS A 47 6.53 11.84 -9.84
C LYS A 47 5.22 11.80 -9.06
N ASP A 48 4.09 11.79 -9.74
CA ASP A 48 2.79 11.79 -9.07
C ASP A 48 1.66 11.18 -9.91
N ILE A 49 0.59 10.80 -9.21
CA ILE A 49 -0.67 10.32 -9.78
C ILE A 49 -1.80 11.03 -9.07
N THR A 50 -2.72 11.63 -9.82
CA THR A 50 -3.94 12.20 -9.26
C THR A 50 -5.11 11.25 -9.46
N TYR A 51 -5.83 10.95 -8.38
CA TYR A 51 -7.11 10.27 -8.43
C TYR A 51 -8.22 11.31 -8.27
N VAL A 52 -9.27 11.23 -9.10
CA VAL A 52 -10.42 12.13 -9.07
C VAL A 52 -11.67 11.33 -8.73
N ARG A 53 -12.46 11.80 -7.77
CA ARG A 53 -13.69 11.13 -7.37
C ARG A 53 -14.66 11.04 -8.55
N ASP A 54 -15.23 9.85 -8.75
CA ASP A 54 -16.28 9.65 -9.75
C ASP A 54 -17.65 9.95 -9.14
N PRO A 55 -18.31 11.07 -9.56
CA PRO A 55 -19.64 11.40 -9.08
C PRO A 55 -20.71 10.40 -9.53
N GLN A 56 -20.41 9.60 -10.55
CA GLN A 56 -21.30 8.56 -11.09
C GLN A 56 -20.94 7.16 -10.56
N TYR A 57 -20.14 7.08 -9.49
CA TYR A 57 -19.78 5.79 -8.91
C TYR A 57 -21.04 4.97 -8.56
N TRP A 58 -21.16 3.80 -9.17
CA TRP A 58 -22.35 2.94 -9.09
C TRP A 58 -22.74 2.51 -7.68
N ALA A 59 -21.77 2.38 -6.77
CA ALA A 59 -22.00 1.89 -5.41
C ALA A 59 -22.09 3.01 -4.36
N ARG A 60 -22.09 4.30 -4.73
CA ARG A 60 -22.06 5.44 -3.80
C ARG A 60 -23.18 5.41 -2.76
N ASP A 61 -24.35 4.93 -3.15
CA ASP A 61 -25.54 4.94 -2.29
C ASP A 61 -25.74 3.63 -1.51
N LEU A 62 -24.86 2.63 -1.72
CA LEU A 62 -24.88 1.39 -0.95
C LEU A 62 -24.49 1.64 0.50
N ASN A 63 -25.19 1.01 1.44
CA ASN A 63 -24.93 1.18 2.89
C ASN A 63 -23.50 0.93 3.28
N VAL A 64 -22.82 -0.05 2.65
CA VAL A 64 -21.42 -0.39 2.87
C VAL A 64 -20.43 0.65 2.32
N ARG A 65 -20.92 1.63 1.56
CA ARG A 65 -20.09 2.68 0.92
C ARG A 65 -20.40 4.09 1.40
N LYS A 66 -21.52 4.28 2.08
CA LYS A 66 -21.86 5.58 2.68
C LYS A 66 -20.77 6.01 3.66
N GLY A 67 -20.34 7.27 3.58
CA GLY A 67 -19.26 7.83 4.39
C GLY A 67 -17.85 7.43 3.94
N THR A 68 -17.70 6.83 2.76
CA THR A 68 -16.39 6.55 2.14
C THR A 68 -16.14 7.46 0.93
N ALA A 69 -14.90 7.47 0.42
CA ALA A 69 -14.51 8.26 -0.75
C ALA A 69 -14.84 9.77 -0.60
N ASN A 70 -14.47 10.35 0.55
CA ASN A 70 -14.86 11.70 0.95
C ASN A 70 -14.08 12.82 0.26
N PHE A 71 -12.91 12.53 -0.29
CA PHE A 71 -12.07 13.52 -0.96
C PHE A 71 -12.43 13.63 -2.44
N ASP A 72 -12.49 14.84 -2.98
CA ASP A 72 -12.71 15.04 -4.42
C ASP A 72 -11.50 14.63 -5.25
N ARG A 73 -10.31 14.84 -4.67
CA ARG A 73 -9.03 14.53 -5.32
C ARG A 73 -8.07 13.93 -4.31
N ILE A 74 -7.31 12.93 -4.74
CA ILE A 74 -6.20 12.33 -3.98
C ILE A 74 -4.96 12.42 -4.84
N LEU A 75 -3.96 13.18 -4.40
CA LEU A 75 -2.67 13.28 -5.06
C LEU A 75 -1.68 12.33 -4.39
N VAL A 76 -1.22 11.34 -5.11
CA VAL A 76 -0.18 10.40 -4.65
C VAL A 76 1.16 10.85 -5.19
N LYS A 77 2.06 11.31 -4.33
CA LYS A 77 3.42 11.70 -4.67
C LYS A 77 4.39 10.53 -4.50
N ILE A 78 5.30 10.39 -5.44
CA ILE A 78 6.32 9.32 -5.46
C ILE A 78 7.66 9.93 -5.05
N TYR A 79 8.30 9.34 -4.06
CA TYR A 79 9.62 9.76 -3.56
C TYR A 79 10.61 8.62 -3.74
N LYS A 80 11.88 8.97 -3.94
CA LYS A 80 12.97 8.03 -4.17
C LYS A 80 13.14 7.03 -3.03
N ASP A 81 13.01 7.49 -1.78
CA ASP A 81 13.22 6.69 -0.59
C ASP A 81 12.37 7.18 0.60
N SER A 82 12.39 6.43 1.70
CA SER A 82 11.62 6.74 2.89
C SER A 82 12.09 8.01 3.61
N THR A 83 13.38 8.35 3.50
CA THR A 83 13.96 9.55 4.12
C THR A 83 13.43 10.79 3.44
N ALA A 84 13.57 10.88 2.11
CA ALA A 84 13.06 12.00 1.31
C ALA A 84 11.54 12.18 1.53
N ARG A 85 10.79 11.07 1.57
CA ARG A 85 9.35 11.09 1.82
C ARG A 85 9.01 11.63 3.21
N LEU A 86 9.73 11.24 4.26
CA LEU A 86 9.50 11.73 5.62
C LEU A 86 9.82 13.23 5.73
N GLU A 87 10.91 13.68 5.15
CA GLU A 87 11.27 15.10 5.18
C GLU A 87 10.28 15.96 4.38
N ALA A 88 9.76 15.46 3.26
CA ALA A 88 8.69 16.11 2.50
C ALA A 88 7.38 16.21 3.30
N LEU A 89 7.01 15.17 4.08
CA LEU A 89 5.87 15.24 5.02
C LEU A 89 6.11 16.34 6.07
N LYS A 90 7.29 16.37 6.69
CA LYS A 90 7.65 17.41 7.66
C LYS A 90 7.68 18.82 7.03
N ALA A 91 8.02 18.93 5.76
CA ALA A 91 7.94 20.18 5.02
C ALA A 91 6.49 20.60 4.70
N GLY A 92 5.51 19.69 4.80
CA GLY A 92 4.11 19.95 4.49
C GLY A 92 3.77 19.79 3.01
N GLU A 93 4.55 19.02 2.28
CA GLU A 93 4.30 18.78 0.85
C GLU A 93 3.11 17.87 0.59
N PHE A 94 2.67 17.08 1.59
CA PHE A 94 1.50 16.22 1.54
C PHE A 94 0.99 15.91 2.97
N ASP A 95 -0.21 15.37 3.09
CA ASP A 95 -0.98 15.35 4.34
C ASP A 95 -0.93 14.02 5.09
N LEU A 96 -0.66 12.88 4.41
CA LEU A 96 -0.76 11.56 5.01
C LEU A 96 0.38 10.64 4.56
N MET A 97 0.99 9.96 5.53
CA MET A 97 2.00 8.93 5.28
C MET A 97 1.75 7.70 6.15
N ARG A 98 1.83 6.50 5.53
CA ARG A 98 1.87 5.24 6.29
C ARG A 98 3.31 4.81 6.50
N PHE A 99 3.60 4.37 7.72
CA PHE A 99 4.91 3.85 8.10
C PHE A 99 4.85 2.32 8.24
N PHE A 100 5.83 1.65 7.68
CA PHE A 100 6.01 0.20 7.76
C PHE A 100 7.31 -0.19 8.48
N SER A 101 8.22 0.78 8.66
CA SER A 101 9.48 0.60 9.37
C SER A 101 9.27 0.95 10.84
N ALA A 102 9.48 -0.03 11.73
CA ALA A 102 9.44 0.20 13.17
C ALA A 102 10.53 1.18 13.62
N GLY A 103 11.72 1.10 13.02
CA GLY A 103 12.82 2.02 13.30
C GLY A 103 12.50 3.47 12.92
N ASP A 104 11.94 3.72 11.74
CA ASP A 104 11.50 5.07 11.35
C ASP A 104 10.41 5.57 12.28
N TRP A 105 9.41 4.72 12.59
CA TRP A 105 8.32 5.07 13.49
C TRP A 105 8.80 5.47 14.90
N ALA A 106 9.74 4.70 15.46
CA ALA A 106 10.25 4.94 16.80
C ALA A 106 11.18 6.17 16.89
N ARG A 107 12.06 6.36 15.89
CA ARG A 107 13.20 7.28 16.01
C ARG A 107 13.10 8.53 15.16
N ARG A 108 12.35 8.49 14.04
CA ARG A 108 12.36 9.55 13.03
C ARG A 108 11.04 10.31 12.90
N VAL A 109 9.93 9.68 13.32
CA VAL A 109 8.59 10.32 13.31
C VAL A 109 8.46 11.18 14.58
N ASN A 110 9.17 12.29 14.58
CA ASN A 110 9.23 13.27 15.66
C ASN A 110 9.62 14.65 15.09
N GLY A 111 9.67 15.65 15.97
CA GLY A 111 10.10 17.01 15.68
C GLY A 111 9.01 18.04 15.85
N LYS A 112 9.37 19.31 15.65
CA LYS A 112 8.54 20.48 16.03
C LYS A 112 7.08 20.38 15.56
N LYS A 113 6.81 19.95 14.35
CA LYS A 113 5.44 19.84 13.83
C LYS A 113 4.60 18.75 14.52
N PHE A 114 5.25 17.70 15.02
CA PHE A 114 4.60 16.69 15.85
C PHE A 114 4.35 17.23 17.27
N ASP A 115 5.30 17.97 17.81
CA ASP A 115 5.20 18.57 19.16
C ASP A 115 4.12 19.65 19.20
N THR A 116 3.93 20.42 18.12
CA THR A 116 2.89 21.45 18.01
C THR A 116 1.52 20.92 17.58
N GLY A 117 1.42 19.64 17.21
CA GLY A 117 0.17 19.02 16.74
C GLY A 117 -0.20 19.33 15.30
N GLU A 118 0.66 19.98 14.52
CA GLU A 118 0.47 20.15 13.06
C GLU A 118 0.52 18.79 12.34
N LEU A 119 1.35 17.87 12.83
CA LEU A 119 1.38 16.48 12.40
C LEU A 119 1.00 15.58 13.56
N VAL A 120 0.10 14.66 13.32
CA VAL A 120 -0.38 13.72 14.35
C VAL A 120 0.14 12.32 14.05
N LYS A 121 0.84 11.73 15.03
CA LYS A 121 1.28 10.34 15.01
C LYS A 121 0.15 9.46 15.56
N GLY A 122 -0.43 8.60 14.72
CA GLY A 122 -1.57 7.79 15.10
C GLY A 122 -1.37 6.30 14.85
N GLU A 123 -1.80 5.47 15.77
CA GLU A 123 -1.87 4.02 15.64
C GLU A 123 -3.33 3.59 15.60
N PHE A 124 -3.73 2.91 14.53
CA PHE A 124 -5.10 2.51 14.30
C PHE A 124 -5.23 0.99 14.39
N LYS A 125 -5.78 0.50 15.49
CA LYS A 125 -6.08 -0.92 15.66
C LYS A 125 -7.25 -1.32 14.76
N HIS A 126 -7.12 -2.45 14.06
CA HIS A 126 -8.16 -2.98 13.19
C HIS A 126 -8.24 -4.50 13.29
N LYS A 127 -9.34 -5.06 12.79
CA LYS A 127 -9.59 -6.51 12.74
C LYS A 127 -9.42 -7.09 11.32
N LEU A 128 -8.78 -6.37 10.43
CA LEU A 128 -8.45 -6.87 9.09
C LEU A 128 -7.37 -7.96 9.21
N PRO A 129 -7.31 -8.90 8.24
CA PRO A 129 -6.22 -9.86 8.19
C PRO A 129 -4.87 -9.16 8.24
N ALA A 130 -4.02 -9.57 9.18
CA ALA A 130 -2.66 -9.07 9.29
C ALA A 130 -1.73 -9.79 8.32
N GLY A 131 -0.76 -9.08 7.77
CA GLY A 131 0.34 -9.70 7.05
C GLY A 131 1.20 -10.54 8.00
N PHE A 132 1.82 -11.57 7.46
CA PHE A 132 2.76 -12.43 8.17
C PHE A 132 4.12 -12.38 7.50
N GLN A 133 5.14 -11.99 8.26
CA GLN A 133 6.53 -12.00 7.79
C GLN A 133 7.29 -13.11 8.51
N SER A 134 7.83 -14.04 7.74
CA SER A 134 8.56 -15.19 8.30
C SER A 134 9.54 -15.77 7.30
N TYR A 135 10.48 -16.55 7.80
CA TYR A 135 11.25 -17.48 7.00
C TYR A 135 10.41 -18.73 6.75
N VAL A 136 9.91 -18.88 5.52
CA VAL A 136 9.13 -20.05 5.15
C VAL A 136 10.07 -21.24 4.87
N LEU A 137 9.98 -22.26 5.72
CA LEU A 137 10.82 -23.45 5.62
C LEU A 137 10.11 -24.50 4.74
N ASN A 138 10.75 -24.90 3.64
CA ASN A 138 10.21 -25.93 2.75
C ASN A 138 10.37 -27.34 3.36
N THR A 139 9.35 -27.79 4.06
CA THR A 139 9.33 -29.10 4.74
C THR A 139 9.34 -30.31 3.79
N ARG A 140 9.28 -30.13 2.48
CA ARG A 140 9.53 -31.22 1.52
C ARG A 140 11.01 -31.60 1.44
N ARG A 141 11.91 -30.71 1.89
CA ARG A 141 13.34 -31.04 1.95
C ARG A 141 13.59 -31.94 3.17
N PRO A 142 14.32 -33.11 3.01
CA PRO A 142 14.49 -34.10 4.07
C PRO A 142 15.00 -33.52 5.40
N PHE A 143 16.01 -32.66 5.35
CA PHE A 143 16.59 -32.05 6.57
C PHE A 143 15.67 -31.06 7.27
N LEU A 144 14.64 -30.52 6.59
CA LEU A 144 13.65 -29.63 7.19
C LEU A 144 12.37 -30.36 7.64
N GLN A 145 12.30 -31.68 7.48
CA GLN A 145 11.18 -32.46 7.98
C GLN A 145 11.27 -32.64 9.51
N ASP A 146 12.46 -32.70 10.05
CA ASP A 146 12.68 -32.77 11.50
C ASP A 146 12.32 -31.42 12.15
N VAL A 147 11.39 -31.43 13.08
CA VAL A 147 10.95 -30.22 13.81
C VAL A 147 12.11 -29.58 14.58
N ARG A 148 13.01 -30.41 15.15
CA ARG A 148 14.16 -29.92 15.92
C ARG A 148 15.10 -29.07 15.08
N VAL A 149 15.28 -29.41 13.80
CA VAL A 149 16.07 -28.60 12.86
C VAL A 149 15.41 -27.24 12.64
N ARG A 150 14.09 -27.20 12.48
CA ARG A 150 13.36 -25.95 12.31
C ARG A 150 13.39 -25.09 13.57
N GLU A 151 13.27 -25.70 14.74
CA GLU A 151 13.41 -25.01 16.04
C GLU A 151 14.82 -24.43 16.21
N ALA A 152 15.84 -25.22 15.90
CA ALA A 152 17.24 -24.75 15.96
C ALA A 152 17.48 -23.53 15.05
N LEU A 153 16.93 -23.53 13.83
CA LEU A 153 16.99 -22.37 12.94
C LEU A 153 16.27 -21.16 13.52
N GLY A 154 15.12 -21.36 14.18
CA GLY A 154 14.41 -20.28 14.87
C GLY A 154 15.19 -19.70 16.04
N LEU A 155 15.83 -20.56 16.83
CA LEU A 155 16.66 -20.16 17.98
C LEU A 155 17.98 -19.48 17.56
N ALA A 156 18.45 -19.71 16.33
CA ALA A 156 19.62 -19.02 15.80
C ALA A 156 19.37 -17.52 15.48
N VAL A 157 18.12 -17.07 15.51
CA VAL A 157 17.76 -15.66 15.31
C VAL A 157 17.67 -14.96 16.66
N ASP A 158 18.55 -14.00 16.89
CA ASP A 158 18.52 -13.18 18.10
C ASP A 158 17.47 -12.05 17.97
N TYR A 159 16.22 -12.40 18.31
CA TYR A 159 15.09 -11.47 18.26
C TYR A 159 15.23 -10.31 19.27
N GLU A 160 15.86 -10.55 20.41
CA GLU A 160 16.07 -9.51 21.42
C GLU A 160 17.08 -8.48 20.94
N TRP A 161 18.16 -8.94 20.31
CA TRP A 161 19.13 -8.04 19.68
C TRP A 161 18.46 -7.22 18.56
N MET A 162 17.67 -7.86 17.69
CA MET A 162 16.92 -7.18 16.62
C MET A 162 16.01 -6.08 17.19
N ASN A 163 15.25 -6.38 18.24
CA ASN A 163 14.37 -5.40 18.88
C ASN A 163 15.13 -4.23 19.51
N ARG A 164 16.34 -4.46 20.02
CA ARG A 164 17.17 -3.37 20.55
C ARG A 164 17.76 -2.49 19.44
N GLN A 165 17.94 -3.02 18.24
CA GLN A 165 18.51 -2.27 17.11
C GLN A 165 17.44 -1.53 16.29
N LEU A 166 16.20 -1.99 16.31
CA LEU A 166 15.06 -1.33 15.66
C LEU A 166 14.48 -0.23 16.54
#